data_0785331acda376c0592307ef2bd5e7ef
#
_entry.id   0785331acda376c0592307ef2bd5e7ef
#
_cell.length_a   1.000
_cell.length_b   1.000
_cell.length_c   1.000
_cell.angle_alpha   90.00
_cell.angle_beta   90.00
_cell.angle_gamma   90.00
#
_symmetry.space_group_name_H-M   'P 1'
#
loop_
_entity.id
_entity.type
_entity.pdbx_description
1 polymer ?
#
loop_
_entity_poly.entity_id
_entity_poly.type
_entity_poly.pdbx_seq_one_letter_code
_entity_poly.pdbx_strand_id
1 'polypeptide(L)'
;MDRRPRLGHRQVSLEALGWVSLTVGLGLLLAAQIDAGIALRGLYADGVFYVARIYAHGGMAIVEPSRWTAQFIMQAPVAAGMAFGLDSTRDVALLFSLSTNLAPLLLTATCFWLLPQGERRFFLFPVFVLLGGSMGSAFASVADGATAAAYAWVLFFLLRFAPLTRGHAAAILVLSLGALRLHEAMAYLGPILAATCLRRRSLAMGTQYERGLLVVAGLLALSSAVGLGYILLPHTPGNRASFVSDISSLRWFFATKQGLNVPALLGLLGLAAVALASWRPIQRFAVLAFVVVAAGVSVAVATGALPAAPAAAFAARNNGALLSLPAMGLCLFLAAHPARWPASLACPLLLGATLAFALAVADFRATRDWRGYIGVFETALRTERGVVHLAQVVRRLPPAQAEAIARFSWPWTSGLMSLVLAPQLKIHAIIASPYTGGWEPMDPNRPGTWPSPFQPRAALAGGP
;
A
#
# COMPACT_ATOMS: atom_id res chain seq x y z
N MET A 1 35.60 2.67 -44.68
CA MET A 1 34.48 1.70 -44.69
C MET A 1 34.07 1.45 -43.25
N ASP A 2 33.08 2.17 -42.78
CA ASP A 2 32.65 2.15 -41.40
C ASP A 2 31.47 1.16 -41.25
N ARG A 3 31.78 -0.05 -40.77
CA ARG A 3 30.77 -1.06 -40.45
C ARG A 3 30.27 -0.84 -39.05
N ARG A 4 29.37 0.13 -38.85
CA ARG A 4 28.61 0.19 -37.61
C ARG A 4 27.65 -1.01 -37.54
N PRO A 5 27.68 -1.79 -36.47
CA PRO A 5 26.86 -3.01 -36.37
C PRO A 5 25.37 -2.66 -36.31
N ARG A 6 24.55 -3.32 -37.12
CA ARG A 6 23.09 -3.24 -37.20
C ARG A 6 22.37 -3.78 -35.92
N LEU A 7 23.01 -3.67 -34.77
CA LEU A 7 22.46 -4.12 -33.48
C LEU A 7 21.32 -3.22 -32.94
N GLY A 8 21.19 -1.98 -33.45
CA GLY A 8 20.25 -1.01 -32.90
C GLY A 8 18.76 -1.36 -33.04
N HIS A 9 18.33 -1.92 -34.16
CA HIS A 9 16.90 -2.13 -34.41
C HIS A 9 16.28 -3.23 -33.55
N ARG A 10 16.99 -4.33 -33.22
CA ARG A 10 16.46 -5.40 -32.35
C ARG A 10 16.40 -4.97 -30.87
N GLN A 11 17.35 -4.19 -30.41
CA GLN A 11 17.35 -3.71 -29.02
C GLN A 11 16.23 -2.69 -28.77
N VAL A 12 15.99 -1.77 -29.68
CA VAL A 12 14.88 -0.81 -29.59
C VAL A 12 13.53 -1.53 -29.58
N SER A 13 13.37 -2.60 -30.38
CA SER A 13 12.12 -3.37 -30.41
C SER A 13 11.84 -4.10 -29.10
N LEU A 14 12.86 -4.67 -28.43
CA LEU A 14 12.72 -5.39 -27.16
C LEU A 14 12.42 -4.44 -25.99
N GLU A 15 13.01 -3.25 -25.98
CA GLU A 15 12.72 -2.24 -24.95
C GLU A 15 11.30 -1.68 -25.13
N ALA A 16 10.88 -1.41 -26.36
CA ALA A 16 9.51 -1.00 -26.65
C ALA A 16 8.49 -2.07 -26.20
N LEU A 17 8.78 -3.35 -26.51
CA LEU A 17 7.96 -4.46 -26.02
C LEU A 17 7.93 -4.50 -24.48
N GLY A 18 9.06 -4.27 -23.83
CA GLY A 18 9.15 -4.19 -22.36
C GLY A 18 8.25 -3.10 -21.78
N TRP A 19 8.24 -1.90 -22.35
CA TRP A 19 7.36 -0.82 -21.92
C TRP A 19 5.88 -1.13 -22.14
N VAL A 20 5.52 -1.69 -23.29
CA VAL A 20 4.14 -2.13 -23.56
C VAL A 20 3.72 -3.18 -22.55
N SER A 21 4.55 -4.21 -22.33
CA SER A 21 4.27 -5.29 -21.38
C SER A 21 4.09 -4.75 -19.95
N LEU A 22 4.96 -3.83 -19.51
CA LEU A 22 4.84 -3.19 -18.19
C LEU A 22 3.55 -2.39 -18.08
N THR A 23 3.19 -1.63 -19.12
CA THR A 23 1.94 -0.85 -19.13
C THR A 23 0.72 -1.76 -19.03
N VAL A 24 0.71 -2.87 -19.78
CA VAL A 24 -0.37 -3.88 -19.70
C VAL A 24 -0.42 -4.51 -18.30
N GLY A 25 0.73 -4.90 -17.75
CA GLY A 25 0.80 -5.48 -16.39
C GLY A 25 0.27 -4.52 -15.32
N LEU A 26 0.67 -3.25 -15.36
CA LEU A 26 0.18 -2.22 -14.44
C LEU A 26 -1.32 -1.92 -14.67
N GLY A 27 -1.79 -1.96 -15.90
CA GLY A 27 -3.22 -1.83 -16.23
C GLY A 27 -4.06 -2.96 -15.65
N LEU A 28 -3.58 -4.21 -15.74
CA LEU A 28 -4.22 -5.37 -15.11
C LEU A 28 -4.20 -5.27 -13.57
N LEU A 29 -3.09 -4.80 -12.99
CA LEU A 29 -3.01 -4.56 -11.55
C LEU A 29 -4.01 -3.47 -11.12
N LEU A 30 -4.13 -2.38 -11.88
CA LEU A 30 -5.14 -1.35 -11.63
C LEU A 30 -6.56 -1.94 -11.66
N ALA A 31 -6.87 -2.76 -12.67
CA ALA A 31 -8.16 -3.44 -12.76
C ALA A 31 -8.42 -4.36 -11.53
N ALA A 32 -7.38 -5.09 -11.07
CA ALA A 32 -7.47 -5.91 -9.88
C ALA A 32 -7.73 -5.09 -8.60
N GLN A 33 -7.12 -3.91 -8.46
CA GLN A 33 -7.34 -3.01 -7.32
C GLN A 33 -8.73 -2.35 -7.37
N ILE A 34 -9.24 -2.03 -8.55
CA ILE A 34 -10.64 -1.58 -8.72
C ILE A 34 -11.60 -2.70 -8.31
N ASP A 35 -11.36 -3.92 -8.78
CA ASP A 35 -12.15 -5.10 -8.42
C ASP A 35 -12.13 -5.38 -6.90
N ALA A 36 -10.97 -5.22 -6.28
CA ALA A 36 -10.78 -5.30 -4.83
C ALA A 36 -11.58 -4.22 -4.08
N GLY A 37 -11.56 -2.98 -4.58
CA GLY A 37 -12.35 -1.88 -4.04
C GLY A 37 -13.85 -2.15 -4.11
N ILE A 38 -14.36 -2.58 -5.27
CA ILE A 38 -15.77 -2.96 -5.49
C ILE A 38 -16.19 -4.13 -4.57
N ALA A 39 -15.28 -5.06 -4.32
CA ALA A 39 -15.50 -6.17 -3.39
C ALA A 39 -15.38 -5.77 -1.92
N LEU A 40 -15.22 -4.50 -1.58
CA LEU A 40 -15.07 -3.98 -0.21
C LEU A 40 -13.84 -4.55 0.53
N ARG A 41 -12.76 -4.89 -0.18
CA ARG A 41 -11.52 -5.42 0.45
C ARG A 41 -10.89 -4.43 1.44
N GLY A 42 -11.11 -3.12 1.26
CA GLY A 42 -10.70 -2.11 2.22
C GLY A 42 -11.31 -2.27 3.62
N LEU A 43 -12.35 -3.10 3.79
CA LEU A 43 -12.91 -3.43 5.11
C LEU A 43 -12.08 -4.47 5.88
N TYR A 44 -11.10 -5.11 5.25
CA TYR A 44 -10.29 -6.12 5.92
C TYR A 44 -9.54 -5.51 7.12
N ALA A 45 -9.49 -6.25 8.21
CA ALA A 45 -8.81 -5.89 9.46
C ALA A 45 -9.18 -4.46 9.93
N ASP A 46 -8.21 -3.55 10.07
CA ASP A 46 -8.42 -2.18 10.57
C ASP A 46 -9.36 -1.34 9.68
N GLY A 47 -9.54 -1.72 8.41
CA GLY A 47 -10.34 -0.96 7.46
C GLY A 47 -11.80 -0.80 7.87
N VAL A 48 -12.42 -1.86 8.41
CA VAL A 48 -13.81 -1.76 8.90
C VAL A 48 -13.92 -0.80 10.09
N PHE A 49 -12.91 -0.74 10.95
CA PHE A 49 -12.85 0.20 12.06
C PHE A 49 -12.79 1.65 11.55
N TYR A 50 -11.98 1.93 10.54
CA TYR A 50 -11.94 3.26 9.92
C TYR A 50 -13.28 3.64 9.32
N VAL A 51 -13.92 2.74 8.57
CA VAL A 51 -15.25 3.00 7.97
C VAL A 51 -16.29 3.29 9.04
N ALA A 52 -16.34 2.50 10.12
CA ALA A 52 -17.26 2.73 11.22
C ALA A 52 -17.03 4.11 11.89
N ARG A 53 -15.76 4.48 12.08
CA ARG A 53 -15.39 5.78 12.67
C ARG A 53 -15.74 6.94 11.74
N ILE A 54 -15.41 6.84 10.45
CA ILE A 54 -15.75 7.85 9.43
C ILE A 54 -17.26 8.08 9.42
N TYR A 55 -18.03 6.99 9.39
CA TYR A 55 -19.48 7.07 9.37
C TYR A 55 -20.05 7.68 10.65
N ALA A 56 -19.56 7.27 11.81
CA ALA A 56 -20.00 7.79 13.11
C ALA A 56 -19.67 9.29 13.29
N HIS A 57 -18.59 9.79 12.68
CA HIS A 57 -18.21 11.21 12.77
C HIS A 57 -18.85 12.06 11.66
N GLY A 58 -19.52 11.46 10.69
CA GLY A 58 -20.06 12.16 9.52
C GLY A 58 -18.98 12.76 8.60
N GLY A 59 -17.77 12.20 8.62
CA GLY A 59 -16.64 12.70 7.84
C GLY A 59 -15.32 12.04 8.20
N MET A 60 -14.19 12.73 7.97
CA MET A 60 -12.87 12.17 8.28
C MET A 60 -12.70 11.82 9.76
N ALA A 61 -12.15 10.64 10.02
CA ALA A 61 -11.80 10.15 11.34
C ALA A 61 -10.32 9.77 11.39
N ILE A 62 -9.48 10.73 11.76
CA ILE A 62 -8.04 10.48 11.92
C ILE A 62 -7.81 9.73 13.23
N VAL A 63 -7.37 8.50 13.14
CA VAL A 63 -7.16 7.61 14.28
C VAL A 63 -5.71 7.66 14.75
N GLU A 64 -4.77 7.66 13.81
CA GLU A 64 -3.34 7.68 14.11
C GLU A 64 -2.73 9.05 13.76
N PRO A 65 -2.43 9.90 14.76
CA PRO A 65 -1.88 11.23 14.50
C PRO A 65 -0.55 11.23 13.76
N SER A 66 0.27 10.18 13.91
CA SER A 66 1.54 9.98 13.18
C SER A 66 1.34 9.75 11.68
N ARG A 67 0.15 9.31 11.26
CA ARG A 67 -0.22 8.94 9.89
C ARG A 67 -1.29 9.85 9.30
N TRP A 68 -1.44 11.04 9.87
CA TRP A 68 -2.50 11.98 9.51
C TRP A 68 -2.60 12.19 8.00
N THR A 69 -1.47 12.43 7.32
CA THR A 69 -1.46 12.71 5.88
C THR A 69 -1.83 11.49 5.04
N ALA A 70 -1.35 10.31 5.39
CA ALA A 70 -1.71 9.08 4.67
C ALA A 70 -3.21 8.79 4.86
N GLN A 71 -3.73 8.92 6.08
CA GLN A 71 -5.16 8.75 6.37
C GLN A 71 -6.01 9.82 5.68
N PHE A 72 -5.55 11.08 5.64
CA PHE A 72 -6.21 12.14 4.90
C PHE A 72 -6.37 11.78 3.42
N ILE A 73 -5.30 11.33 2.76
CA ILE A 73 -5.34 10.95 1.33
C ILE A 73 -6.37 9.84 1.09
N MET A 74 -6.44 8.85 1.97
CA MET A 74 -7.38 7.74 1.83
C MET A 74 -8.83 8.12 2.18
N GLN A 75 -9.02 9.03 3.13
CA GLN A 75 -10.34 9.39 3.64
C GLN A 75 -10.95 10.63 2.96
N ALA A 76 -10.15 11.49 2.35
CA ALA A 76 -10.65 12.72 1.72
C ALA A 76 -11.71 12.46 0.64
N PRO A 77 -11.59 11.45 -0.25
CA PRO A 77 -12.66 11.13 -1.20
C PRO A 77 -13.95 10.71 -0.50
N VAL A 78 -13.84 9.98 0.61
CA VAL A 78 -15.00 9.53 1.40
C VAL A 78 -15.70 10.70 2.06
N ALA A 79 -14.92 11.58 2.72
CA ALA A 79 -15.45 12.78 3.35
C ALA A 79 -16.14 13.71 2.33
N ALA A 80 -15.54 13.84 1.14
CA ALA A 80 -16.16 14.57 0.05
C ALA A 80 -17.48 13.91 -0.39
N GLY A 81 -17.50 12.59 -0.59
CA GLY A 81 -18.71 11.85 -0.92
C GLY A 81 -19.82 12.07 0.12
N MET A 82 -19.50 12.00 1.40
CA MET A 82 -20.46 12.27 2.49
C MET A 82 -20.96 13.71 2.47
N ALA A 83 -20.10 14.67 2.21
CA ALA A 83 -20.50 16.08 2.06
C ALA A 83 -21.45 16.31 0.86
N PHE A 84 -21.40 15.45 -0.16
CA PHE A 84 -22.33 15.44 -1.30
C PHE A 84 -23.55 14.52 -1.09
N GLY A 85 -23.80 14.04 0.14
CA GLY A 85 -25.02 13.31 0.48
C GLY A 85 -24.87 11.78 0.47
N LEU A 86 -23.66 11.25 0.49
CA LEU A 86 -23.43 9.82 0.64
C LEU A 86 -23.71 9.41 2.08
N ASP A 87 -24.82 8.70 2.32
CA ASP A 87 -25.35 8.40 3.65
C ASP A 87 -25.41 6.91 4.00
N SER A 88 -25.15 6.03 3.03
CA SER A 88 -25.15 4.59 3.24
C SER A 88 -23.78 4.11 3.75
N THR A 89 -23.76 3.27 4.79
CA THR A 89 -22.51 2.64 5.27
C THR A 89 -21.82 1.83 4.19
N ARG A 90 -22.59 1.20 3.30
CA ARG A 90 -22.07 0.40 2.19
C ARG A 90 -21.36 1.28 1.15
N ASP A 91 -21.92 2.44 0.82
CA ASP A 91 -21.32 3.37 -0.14
C ASP A 91 -20.07 4.03 0.44
N VAL A 92 -20.09 4.39 1.72
CA VAL A 92 -18.91 4.83 2.48
C VAL A 92 -17.82 3.76 2.45
N ALA A 93 -18.17 2.50 2.70
CA ALA A 93 -17.25 1.36 2.66
C ALA A 93 -16.68 1.13 1.24
N LEU A 94 -17.52 1.26 0.20
CA LEU A 94 -17.11 1.15 -1.19
C LEU A 94 -16.09 2.23 -1.55
N LEU A 95 -16.42 3.48 -1.25
CA LEU A 95 -15.55 4.61 -1.58
C LEU A 95 -14.24 4.56 -0.79
N PHE A 96 -14.30 4.17 0.49
CA PHE A 96 -13.11 3.94 1.31
C PHE A 96 -12.24 2.82 0.72
N SER A 97 -12.85 1.70 0.33
CA SER A 97 -12.12 0.57 -0.26
C SER A 97 -11.46 0.95 -1.58
N LEU A 98 -12.16 1.68 -2.46
CA LEU A 98 -11.59 2.19 -3.71
C LEU A 98 -10.43 3.15 -3.43
N SER A 99 -10.62 4.11 -2.54
CA SER A 99 -9.60 5.09 -2.19
C SER A 99 -8.34 4.42 -1.64
N THR A 100 -8.48 3.50 -0.70
CA THR A 100 -7.37 2.79 -0.06
C THR A 100 -6.58 1.92 -1.05
N ASN A 101 -7.28 1.21 -1.95
CA ASN A 101 -6.62 0.35 -2.93
C ASN A 101 -5.96 1.16 -4.07
N LEU A 102 -6.53 2.30 -4.46
CA LEU A 102 -6.05 3.06 -5.60
C LEU A 102 -4.99 4.11 -5.25
N ALA A 103 -4.99 4.66 -4.03
CA ALA A 103 -4.09 5.74 -3.65
C ALA A 103 -2.60 5.45 -3.92
N PRO A 104 -2.02 4.29 -3.54
CA PRO A 104 -0.62 3.99 -3.83
C PRO A 104 -0.31 3.93 -5.34
N LEU A 105 -1.23 3.36 -6.13
CA LEU A 105 -1.09 3.26 -7.59
C LEU A 105 -1.13 4.62 -8.26
N LEU A 106 -2.09 5.46 -7.91
CA LEU A 106 -2.27 6.79 -8.49
C LEU A 106 -1.09 7.70 -8.13
N LEU A 107 -0.62 7.67 -6.89
CA LEU A 107 0.58 8.41 -6.48
C LEU A 107 1.81 7.91 -7.23
N THR A 108 1.97 6.59 -7.40
CA THR A 108 3.07 6.03 -8.19
C THR A 108 2.96 6.46 -9.66
N ALA A 109 1.76 6.43 -10.25
CA ALA A 109 1.54 6.88 -11.61
C ALA A 109 1.89 8.37 -11.79
N THR A 110 1.61 9.21 -10.78
CA THR A 110 2.01 10.63 -10.79
C THR A 110 3.52 10.80 -10.99
N CYS A 111 4.33 9.89 -10.46
CA CYS A 111 5.78 9.92 -10.68
C CYS A 111 6.18 9.87 -12.16
N PHE A 112 5.42 9.13 -12.99
CA PHE A 112 5.71 9.06 -14.44
C PHE A 112 5.53 10.41 -15.14
N TRP A 113 4.50 11.17 -14.79
CA TRP A 113 4.25 12.49 -15.38
C TRP A 113 5.22 13.58 -14.89
N LEU A 114 5.81 13.39 -13.71
CA LEU A 114 6.83 14.31 -13.18
C LEU A 114 8.20 14.14 -13.86
N LEU A 115 8.42 13.05 -14.61
CA LEU A 115 9.68 12.78 -15.26
C LEU A 115 9.75 13.43 -16.64
N PRO A 116 10.85 14.15 -16.96
CA PRO A 116 11.17 14.53 -18.32
C PRO A 116 11.23 13.31 -19.25
N GLN A 117 10.92 13.49 -20.53
CA GLN A 117 10.85 12.36 -21.50
C GLN A 117 12.16 11.53 -21.52
N GLY A 118 13.32 12.15 -21.48
CA GLY A 118 14.62 11.48 -21.46
C GLY A 118 14.94 10.72 -20.16
N GLU A 119 14.17 10.97 -19.09
CA GLU A 119 14.39 10.40 -17.76
C GLU A 119 13.32 9.38 -17.32
N ARG A 120 12.41 9.00 -18.22
CA ARG A 120 11.30 8.04 -17.93
C ARG A 120 11.77 6.70 -17.38
N ARG A 121 13.00 6.30 -17.68
CA ARG A 121 13.63 5.10 -17.11
C ARG A 121 13.66 5.09 -15.57
N PHE A 122 13.71 6.25 -14.93
CA PHE A 122 13.67 6.34 -13.46
C PHE A 122 12.33 5.91 -12.87
N PHE A 123 11.27 5.84 -13.66
CA PHE A 123 9.97 5.33 -13.23
C PHE A 123 10.01 3.87 -12.75
N LEU A 124 10.97 3.09 -13.20
CA LEU A 124 11.15 1.71 -12.74
C LEU A 124 11.38 1.60 -11.22
N PHE A 125 12.00 2.61 -10.59
CA PHE A 125 12.27 2.57 -9.15
C PHE A 125 11.00 2.57 -8.30
N PRO A 126 10.09 3.56 -8.40
CA PRO A 126 8.85 3.52 -7.67
C PRO A 126 7.96 2.35 -8.08
N VAL A 127 8.02 1.87 -9.33
CA VAL A 127 7.31 0.68 -9.77
C VAL A 127 7.80 -0.55 -9.01
N PHE A 128 9.11 -0.81 -8.90
CA PHE A 128 9.62 -1.96 -8.15
C PHE A 128 9.33 -1.86 -6.65
N VAL A 129 9.33 -0.64 -6.10
CA VAL A 129 8.93 -0.42 -4.70
C VAL A 129 7.43 -0.70 -4.53
N LEU A 130 6.58 -0.24 -5.43
CA LEU A 130 5.15 -0.53 -5.41
C LEU A 130 4.88 -2.04 -5.49
N LEU A 131 5.43 -2.69 -6.51
CA LEU A 131 5.19 -4.12 -6.76
C LEU A 131 5.80 -4.99 -5.67
N GLY A 132 7.05 -4.73 -5.28
CA GLY A 132 7.77 -5.55 -4.30
C GLY A 132 7.36 -5.27 -2.85
N GLY A 133 7.06 -4.02 -2.53
CA GLY A 133 6.87 -3.60 -1.15
C GLY A 133 5.44 -3.30 -0.74
N SER A 134 4.60 -2.84 -1.68
CA SER A 134 3.27 -2.35 -1.33
C SER A 134 2.16 -3.29 -1.76
N MET A 135 2.24 -3.86 -2.97
CA MET A 135 1.17 -4.71 -3.49
C MET A 135 1.14 -6.09 -2.85
N GLY A 136 2.27 -6.65 -2.44
CA GLY A 136 2.31 -7.90 -1.68
C GLY A 136 1.57 -7.84 -0.34
N SER A 137 1.39 -6.64 0.19
CA SER A 137 0.62 -6.35 1.41
C SER A 137 -0.80 -5.81 1.14
N ALA A 138 -1.30 -5.89 -0.10
CA ALA A 138 -2.59 -5.30 -0.49
C ALA A 138 -3.80 -5.86 0.27
N PHE A 139 -3.65 -7.01 0.92
CA PHE A 139 -4.60 -7.53 1.91
C PHE A 139 -4.34 -7.05 3.33
N ALA A 140 -3.18 -6.46 3.59
CA ALA A 140 -2.97 -5.90 4.88
C ALA A 140 -3.72 -4.59 4.93
N SER A 141 -4.89 -4.61 5.50
CA SER A 141 -5.62 -3.49 6.07
C SER A 141 -5.02 -2.11 5.77
N VAL A 142 -5.74 -1.12 5.72
CA VAL A 142 -5.35 0.28 5.59
C VAL A 142 -3.94 0.50 5.01
N ALA A 143 -3.84 0.80 3.73
CA ALA A 143 -2.56 0.91 3.00
C ALA A 143 -1.73 2.16 3.40
N ASP A 144 -1.71 2.55 4.70
CA ASP A 144 -1.00 3.72 5.20
C ASP A 144 0.47 3.73 4.77
N GLY A 145 1.18 2.62 5.01
CA GLY A 145 2.60 2.50 4.65
C GLY A 145 2.84 2.53 3.14
N ALA A 146 1.95 1.91 2.35
CA ALA A 146 2.03 1.91 0.88
C ALA A 146 1.77 3.32 0.32
N THR A 147 0.75 4.01 0.85
CA THR A 147 0.41 5.38 0.48
C THR A 147 1.55 6.33 0.86
N ALA A 148 2.13 6.16 2.05
CA ALA A 148 3.26 6.97 2.50
C ALA A 148 4.51 6.77 1.64
N ALA A 149 4.83 5.53 1.26
CA ALA A 149 5.95 5.25 0.36
C ALA A 149 5.74 5.90 -1.01
N ALA A 150 4.55 5.74 -1.60
CA ALA A 150 4.22 6.35 -2.89
C ALA A 150 4.24 7.89 -2.83
N TYR A 151 3.74 8.49 -1.74
CA TYR A 151 3.84 9.92 -1.49
C TYR A 151 5.31 10.41 -1.42
N ALA A 152 6.15 9.70 -0.69
CA ALA A 152 7.56 10.02 -0.60
C ALA A 152 8.25 9.97 -1.98
N TRP A 153 7.86 9.05 -2.85
CA TRP A 153 8.35 9.00 -4.23
C TRP A 153 7.90 10.19 -5.08
N VAL A 154 6.64 10.65 -4.94
CA VAL A 154 6.18 11.88 -5.61
C VAL A 154 7.02 13.08 -5.18
N LEU A 155 7.21 13.24 -3.87
CA LEU A 155 8.03 14.33 -3.33
C LEU A 155 9.50 14.21 -3.78
N PHE A 156 10.08 13.01 -3.76
CA PHE A 156 11.43 12.75 -4.25
C PHE A 156 11.58 13.13 -5.73
N PHE A 157 10.60 12.79 -6.58
CA PHE A 157 10.66 13.11 -8.01
C PHE A 157 10.47 14.60 -8.27
N LEU A 158 9.61 15.28 -7.55
CA LEU A 158 9.51 16.73 -7.58
C LEU A 158 10.84 17.41 -7.20
N LEU A 159 11.47 16.93 -6.12
CA LEU A 159 12.77 17.46 -5.68
C LEU A 159 13.89 17.17 -6.66
N ARG A 160 13.88 16.03 -7.34
CA ARG A 160 15.02 15.61 -8.17
C ARG A 160 14.89 15.97 -9.64
N PHE A 161 13.71 15.84 -10.24
CA PHE A 161 13.52 15.88 -11.68
C PHE A 161 12.65 17.04 -12.18
N ALA A 162 11.65 17.47 -11.42
CA ALA A 162 10.74 18.51 -11.88
C ALA A 162 11.45 19.87 -12.01
N PRO A 163 11.14 20.70 -13.02
CA PRO A 163 11.66 22.07 -13.11
C PRO A 163 11.17 22.92 -11.92
N LEU A 164 11.99 23.86 -11.46
CA LEU A 164 11.61 24.78 -10.38
C LEU A 164 10.72 25.91 -10.92
N THR A 165 9.47 25.58 -11.16
CA THR A 165 8.41 26.58 -11.42
C THR A 165 7.71 26.96 -10.12
N ARG A 166 6.95 28.05 -10.11
CA ARG A 166 6.13 28.45 -8.93
C ARG A 166 5.20 27.34 -8.48
N GLY A 167 4.54 26.65 -9.43
CA GLY A 167 3.64 25.52 -9.12
C GLY A 167 4.36 24.34 -8.49
N HIS A 168 5.52 23.93 -9.05
CA HIS A 168 6.31 22.85 -8.46
C HIS A 168 6.91 23.23 -7.10
N ALA A 169 7.36 24.48 -6.92
CA ALA A 169 7.85 24.95 -5.62
C ALA A 169 6.75 24.95 -4.56
N ALA A 170 5.54 25.38 -4.91
CA ALA A 170 4.37 25.29 -4.03
C ALA A 170 4.00 23.83 -3.69
N ALA A 171 3.96 22.95 -4.70
CA ALA A 171 3.72 21.52 -4.49
C ALA A 171 4.77 20.88 -3.57
N ILE A 172 6.06 21.17 -3.77
CA ILE A 172 7.14 20.70 -2.91
C ILE A 172 6.91 21.16 -1.45
N LEU A 173 6.56 22.44 -1.24
CA LEU A 173 6.31 22.96 0.10
C LEU A 173 5.10 22.27 0.76
N VAL A 174 3.97 22.20 0.05
CA VAL A 174 2.74 21.55 0.56
C VAL A 174 2.97 20.08 0.90
N LEU A 175 3.64 19.34 0.02
CA LEU A 175 3.95 17.95 0.27
C LEU A 175 4.97 17.79 1.41
N SER A 176 5.92 18.73 1.58
CA SER A 176 6.86 18.68 2.69
C SER A 176 6.19 18.99 4.04
N LEU A 177 5.18 19.86 4.07
CA LEU A 177 4.33 20.06 5.24
C LEU A 177 3.52 18.80 5.57
N GLY A 178 2.93 18.16 4.55
CA GLY A 178 2.27 16.87 4.72
C GLY A 178 3.18 15.76 5.23
N ALA A 179 4.45 15.79 4.87
CA ALA A 179 5.44 14.81 5.31
C ALA A 179 5.68 14.81 6.83
N LEU A 180 5.39 15.90 7.54
CA LEU A 180 5.53 15.98 9.00
C LEU A 180 4.71 14.94 9.77
N ARG A 181 3.56 14.54 9.24
CA ARG A 181 2.67 13.53 9.81
C ARG A 181 2.23 12.51 8.77
N LEU A 182 3.16 12.10 7.92
CA LEU A 182 2.87 11.16 6.84
C LEU A 182 2.84 9.71 7.34
N HIS A 183 3.88 9.30 8.03
CA HIS A 183 4.09 7.95 8.56
C HIS A 183 5.39 7.89 9.37
N GLU A 184 5.52 6.95 10.30
CA GLU A 184 6.74 6.72 11.08
C GLU A 184 7.95 6.42 10.19
N ALA A 185 7.74 5.90 8.98
CA ALA A 185 8.78 5.67 7.98
C ALA A 185 9.56 6.94 7.58
N MET A 186 9.02 8.12 7.86
CA MET A 186 9.76 9.36 7.65
C MET A 186 11.02 9.46 8.51
N ALA A 187 11.12 8.70 9.59
CA ALA A 187 12.35 8.57 10.38
C ALA A 187 13.57 8.26 9.52
N TYR A 188 13.42 7.43 8.49
CA TYR A 188 14.52 7.04 7.58
C TYR A 188 14.36 7.56 6.15
N LEU A 189 13.15 7.86 5.67
CA LEU A 189 12.94 8.48 4.35
C LEU A 189 13.22 10.00 4.38
N GLY A 190 12.93 10.67 5.50
CA GLY A 190 13.15 12.11 5.67
C GLY A 190 14.58 12.55 5.37
N PRO A 191 15.63 11.88 5.90
CA PRO A 191 17.01 12.24 5.64
C PRO A 191 17.40 12.21 4.16
N ILE A 192 16.96 11.20 3.39
CA ILE A 192 17.29 11.13 1.95
C ILE A 192 16.55 12.19 1.14
N LEU A 193 15.31 12.52 1.53
CA LEU A 193 14.55 13.61 0.93
C LEU A 193 15.18 14.97 1.25
N ALA A 194 15.60 15.20 2.50
CA ALA A 194 16.30 16.41 2.92
C ALA A 194 17.63 16.57 2.18
N ALA A 195 18.44 15.51 2.08
CA ALA A 195 19.69 15.52 1.32
C ALA A 195 19.45 15.82 -0.18
N THR A 196 18.39 15.24 -0.77
CA THR A 196 17.99 15.52 -2.15
C THR A 196 17.61 17.00 -2.33
N CYS A 197 16.88 17.56 -1.36
CA CYS A 197 16.50 18.98 -1.34
C CYS A 197 17.72 19.90 -1.22
N LEU A 198 18.66 19.59 -0.32
CA LEU A 198 19.90 20.36 -0.16
C LEU A 198 20.75 20.33 -1.43
N ARG A 199 20.85 19.17 -2.08
CA ARG A 199 21.51 19.08 -3.39
C ARG A 199 20.80 19.93 -4.44
N ARG A 200 19.45 19.92 -4.45
CA ARG A 200 18.67 20.78 -5.35
C ARG A 200 18.92 22.25 -5.07
N ARG A 201 18.99 22.64 -3.79
CA ARG A 201 19.33 24.00 -3.37
C ARG A 201 20.67 24.42 -3.90
N SER A 202 21.72 23.59 -3.80
CA SER A 202 23.07 23.94 -4.31
C SER A 202 23.08 24.23 -5.82
N LEU A 203 22.17 23.60 -6.59
CA LEU A 203 21.97 23.86 -8.02
C LEU A 203 21.12 25.13 -8.30
N ALA A 204 20.36 25.58 -7.30
CA ALA A 204 19.46 26.73 -7.39
C ALA A 204 20.04 27.98 -6.69
N MET A 205 21.33 27.99 -6.34
CA MET A 205 21.98 29.10 -5.68
C MET A 205 21.84 30.37 -6.52
N GLY A 206 21.52 31.48 -5.85
CA GLY A 206 21.25 32.76 -6.50
C GLY A 206 19.87 32.91 -7.13
N THR A 207 19.02 31.88 -7.10
CA THR A 207 17.63 31.98 -7.55
C THR A 207 16.68 32.35 -6.42
N GLN A 208 15.49 32.83 -6.78
CA GLN A 208 14.41 33.11 -5.82
C GLN A 208 13.95 31.87 -5.00
N TYR A 209 14.27 30.67 -5.44
CA TYR A 209 13.85 29.41 -4.80
C TYR A 209 14.84 28.91 -3.72
N GLU A 210 16.03 29.47 -3.64
CA GLU A 210 17.09 28.97 -2.75
C GLU A 210 16.66 28.92 -1.28
N ARG A 211 16.06 30.02 -0.79
CA ARG A 211 15.59 30.11 0.61
C ARG A 211 14.42 29.15 0.87
N GLY A 212 13.49 29.03 -0.08
CA GLY A 212 12.38 28.11 0.00
C GLY A 212 12.83 26.64 0.10
N LEU A 213 13.84 26.25 -0.67
CA LEU A 213 14.41 24.90 -0.58
C LEU A 213 15.11 24.65 0.76
N LEU A 214 15.72 25.67 1.38
CA LEU A 214 16.27 25.53 2.72
C LEU A 214 15.18 25.26 3.77
N VAL A 215 14.06 26.00 3.70
CA VAL A 215 12.88 25.75 4.57
C VAL A 215 12.35 24.34 4.36
N VAL A 216 12.20 23.89 3.11
CA VAL A 216 11.77 22.53 2.77
C VAL A 216 12.72 21.48 3.35
N ALA A 217 14.04 21.67 3.23
CA ALA A 217 15.02 20.75 3.82
C ALA A 217 14.87 20.68 5.35
N GLY A 218 14.62 21.81 6.01
CA GLY A 218 14.32 21.87 7.44
C GLY A 218 13.04 21.12 7.81
N LEU A 219 11.97 21.28 7.03
CA LEU A 219 10.70 20.54 7.22
C LEU A 219 10.89 19.02 7.09
N LEU A 220 11.68 18.58 6.11
CA LEU A 220 11.97 17.16 5.88
C LEU A 220 12.87 16.57 6.99
N ALA A 221 13.84 17.35 7.50
CA ALA A 221 14.61 16.95 8.66
C ALA A 221 13.71 16.87 9.93
N LEU A 222 12.81 17.84 10.10
CA LEU A 222 11.83 17.83 11.19
C LEU A 222 10.86 16.64 11.06
N SER A 223 10.40 16.29 9.85
CA SER A 223 9.56 15.11 9.64
C SER A 223 10.27 13.82 10.04
N SER A 224 11.59 13.74 9.81
CA SER A 224 12.42 12.63 10.28
C SER A 224 12.47 12.57 11.81
N ALA A 225 12.70 13.71 12.47
CA ALA A 225 12.71 13.76 13.94
C ALA A 225 11.34 13.41 14.55
N VAL A 226 10.24 13.88 13.94
CA VAL A 226 8.88 13.56 14.35
C VAL A 226 8.62 12.05 14.17
N GLY A 227 8.95 11.47 13.01
CA GLY A 227 8.82 10.04 12.77
C GLY A 227 9.60 9.20 13.77
N LEU A 228 10.84 9.60 14.06
CA LEU A 228 11.68 8.95 15.06
C LEU A 228 11.07 9.10 16.48
N GLY A 229 10.53 10.27 16.79
CA GLY A 229 9.84 10.51 18.06
C GLY A 229 8.66 9.56 18.27
N TYR A 230 7.84 9.33 17.25
CA TYR A 230 6.72 8.37 17.33
C TYR A 230 7.20 6.92 17.49
N ILE A 231 8.35 6.57 16.94
CA ILE A 231 8.96 5.24 17.10
C ILE A 231 9.50 5.06 18.55
N LEU A 232 10.23 6.05 19.05
CA LEU A 232 10.92 5.94 20.35
C LEU A 232 10.02 6.22 21.55
N LEU A 233 8.99 7.08 21.37
CA LEU A 233 8.05 7.50 22.40
C LEU A 233 6.62 7.06 22.04
N PRO A 234 6.35 5.75 21.98
CA PRO A 234 5.04 5.27 21.61
C PRO A 234 3.98 5.69 22.62
N HIS A 235 2.88 6.25 22.13
CA HIS A 235 1.80 6.81 22.96
C HIS A 235 0.97 5.74 23.68
N THR A 236 1.06 4.49 23.24
CA THR A 236 0.34 3.36 23.85
C THR A 236 1.21 2.15 24.03
N PRO A 237 0.96 1.29 25.06
CA PRO A 237 1.66 0.02 25.22
C PRO A 237 1.58 -0.89 23.99
N GLY A 238 0.45 -0.84 23.27
CA GLY A 238 0.27 -1.59 22.01
C GLY A 238 1.21 -1.14 20.89
N ASN A 239 1.47 0.16 20.77
CA ASN A 239 2.41 0.69 19.78
C ASN A 239 3.86 0.27 20.07
N ARG A 240 4.24 0.15 21.35
CA ARG A 240 5.55 -0.36 21.74
C ARG A 240 5.72 -1.85 21.39
N ALA A 241 4.69 -2.64 21.65
CA ALA A 241 4.67 -4.06 21.28
C ALA A 241 4.72 -4.23 19.75
N SER A 242 3.99 -3.42 19.00
CA SER A 242 4.07 -3.38 17.53
C SER A 242 5.46 -3.00 17.03
N PHE A 243 6.10 -2.01 17.63
CA PHE A 243 7.45 -1.59 17.23
C PHE A 243 8.49 -2.69 17.48
N VAL A 244 8.45 -3.35 18.66
CA VAL A 244 9.30 -4.50 18.95
C VAL A 244 9.02 -5.65 17.99
N SER A 245 7.75 -5.89 17.66
CA SER A 245 7.34 -6.84 16.63
C SER A 245 7.86 -6.47 15.24
N ASP A 246 7.80 -5.19 14.87
CA ASP A 246 8.26 -4.69 13.56
C ASP A 246 9.78 -4.75 13.42
N ILE A 247 10.54 -4.47 14.47
CA ILE A 247 12.01 -4.72 14.48
C ILE A 247 12.31 -6.22 14.44
N SER A 248 11.55 -7.05 15.15
CA SER A 248 11.68 -8.49 15.03
C SER A 248 11.24 -8.97 13.65
N SER A 249 10.35 -8.25 12.95
CA SER A 249 9.92 -8.55 11.57
C SER A 249 11.02 -8.30 10.54
N LEU A 250 12.01 -7.45 10.79
CA LEU A 250 13.26 -7.43 10.00
C LEU A 250 13.98 -8.80 10.04
N ARG A 251 13.90 -9.49 11.14
CA ARG A 251 14.32 -10.90 11.28
C ARG A 251 13.43 -11.83 10.45
N TRP A 252 12.13 -11.54 10.38
CA TRP A 252 11.15 -12.28 9.59
C TRP A 252 11.27 -12.00 8.09
N PHE A 253 11.76 -10.84 7.66
CA PHE A 253 12.04 -10.54 6.27
C PHE A 253 12.95 -11.59 5.63
N PHE A 254 13.91 -12.13 6.40
CA PHE A 254 14.85 -13.16 5.94
C PHE A 254 14.46 -14.59 6.35
N ALA A 255 13.52 -14.78 7.26
CA ALA A 255 13.28 -16.07 7.93
C ALA A 255 11.89 -16.68 7.67
N THR A 256 11.00 -16.07 6.90
CA THR A 256 9.63 -16.56 6.82
C THR A 256 9.45 -17.76 5.91
N LYS A 257 8.91 -18.83 6.46
CA LYS A 257 8.34 -19.99 5.76
C LYS A 257 7.11 -19.64 4.90
N GLN A 258 6.69 -18.37 4.83
CA GLN A 258 5.36 -17.98 4.32
C GLN A 258 5.39 -17.22 2.99
N GLY A 259 6.51 -17.17 2.27
CA GLY A 259 6.57 -16.69 0.88
C GLY A 259 6.22 -15.20 0.61
N LEU A 260 5.87 -14.43 1.63
CA LEU A 260 5.40 -13.03 1.48
C LEU A 260 6.51 -12.04 1.17
N ASN A 261 7.73 -12.42 1.49
CA ASN A 261 8.90 -11.60 1.16
C ASN A 261 9.38 -11.83 -0.27
N VAL A 262 8.76 -12.77 -1.00
CA VAL A 262 9.11 -13.03 -2.38
C VAL A 262 8.91 -11.80 -3.26
N PRO A 263 7.78 -11.05 -3.20
CA PRO A 263 7.65 -9.79 -3.94
C PRO A 263 8.71 -8.76 -3.56
N ALA A 264 9.05 -8.64 -2.25
CA ALA A 264 10.09 -7.72 -1.81
C ALA A 264 11.48 -8.12 -2.30
N LEU A 265 11.81 -9.42 -2.26
CA LEU A 265 13.05 -9.97 -2.84
C LEU A 265 13.09 -9.74 -4.35
N LEU A 266 11.99 -9.92 -5.06
CA LEU A 266 11.91 -9.65 -6.50
C LEU A 266 12.04 -8.16 -6.80
N GLY A 267 11.47 -7.28 -5.98
CA GLY A 267 11.69 -5.84 -6.05
C GLY A 267 13.16 -5.48 -5.88
N LEU A 268 13.84 -6.05 -4.88
CA LEU A 268 15.28 -5.89 -4.66
C LEU A 268 16.10 -6.45 -5.81
N LEU A 269 15.76 -7.63 -6.33
CA LEU A 269 16.41 -8.21 -7.49
C LEU A 269 16.21 -7.35 -8.75
N GLY A 270 15.03 -6.75 -8.92
CA GLY A 270 14.76 -5.79 -9.98
C GLY A 270 15.66 -4.55 -9.88
N LEU A 271 15.77 -3.98 -8.69
CA LEU A 271 16.67 -2.86 -8.41
C LEU A 271 18.15 -3.27 -8.61
N ALA A 272 18.54 -4.46 -8.15
CA ALA A 272 19.87 -5.02 -8.38
C ALA A 272 20.14 -5.27 -9.87
N ALA A 273 19.14 -5.76 -10.63
CA ALA A 273 19.28 -5.94 -12.07
C ALA A 273 19.52 -4.61 -12.79
N VAL A 274 18.86 -3.52 -12.39
CA VAL A 274 19.13 -2.17 -12.90
C VAL A 274 20.57 -1.74 -12.55
N ALA A 275 21.04 -2.02 -11.33
CA ALA A 275 22.37 -1.67 -10.88
C ALA A 275 23.47 -2.49 -11.56
N LEU A 276 23.26 -3.82 -11.69
CA LEU A 276 24.23 -4.77 -12.24
C LEU A 276 24.21 -4.82 -13.76
N ALA A 277 23.14 -4.35 -14.39
CA ALA A 277 23.02 -4.31 -15.86
C ALA A 277 24.10 -3.43 -16.54
N SER A 278 24.83 -2.62 -15.76
CA SER A 278 26.04 -1.93 -16.23
C SER A 278 27.27 -2.84 -16.43
N TRP A 279 27.24 -4.09 -15.92
CA TRP A 279 28.36 -5.05 -16.00
C TRP A 279 28.08 -6.11 -17.08
N ARG A 280 28.62 -5.92 -18.27
CA ARG A 280 28.35 -6.70 -19.49
C ARG A 280 28.37 -8.24 -19.36
N PRO A 281 29.29 -8.92 -18.65
CA PRO A 281 29.25 -10.38 -18.54
C PRO A 281 28.19 -10.89 -17.60
N ILE A 282 27.85 -10.13 -16.53
CA ILE A 282 26.85 -10.49 -15.52
C ILE A 282 25.43 -10.30 -16.08
N GLN A 283 25.24 -9.42 -17.08
CA GLN A 283 23.94 -9.14 -17.68
C GLN A 283 23.22 -10.39 -18.21
N ARG A 284 23.94 -11.24 -18.95
CA ARG A 284 23.32 -12.45 -19.57
C ARG A 284 22.91 -13.47 -18.54
N PHE A 285 23.74 -13.65 -17.50
CA PHE A 285 23.45 -14.58 -16.41
C PHE A 285 22.36 -14.05 -15.48
N ALA A 286 22.40 -12.77 -15.14
CA ALA A 286 21.38 -12.12 -14.34
C ALA A 286 20.01 -12.13 -15.04
N VAL A 287 19.95 -11.85 -16.34
CA VAL A 287 18.72 -11.95 -17.16
C VAL A 287 18.14 -13.36 -17.11
N LEU A 288 18.96 -14.39 -17.31
CA LEU A 288 18.49 -15.77 -17.32
C LEU A 288 18.02 -16.22 -15.93
N ALA A 289 18.83 -15.99 -14.89
CA ALA A 289 18.48 -16.32 -13.52
C ALA A 289 17.18 -15.60 -13.09
N PHE A 290 17.02 -14.40 -13.56
CA PHE A 290 15.90 -13.53 -13.28
C PHE A 290 14.60 -13.96 -13.98
N VAL A 291 14.65 -14.32 -15.26
CA VAL A 291 13.52 -14.90 -16.01
C VAL A 291 13.08 -16.21 -15.35
N VAL A 292 14.02 -17.04 -14.94
CA VAL A 292 13.75 -18.32 -14.26
C VAL A 292 13.07 -18.08 -12.90
N VAL A 293 13.58 -17.13 -12.09
CA VAL A 293 12.98 -16.80 -10.79
C VAL A 293 11.59 -16.15 -10.97
N ALA A 294 11.44 -15.20 -11.89
CA ALA A 294 10.17 -14.55 -12.16
C ALA A 294 9.12 -15.55 -12.70
N ALA A 295 9.51 -16.43 -13.60
CA ALA A 295 8.65 -17.51 -14.10
C ALA A 295 8.28 -18.49 -12.98
N GLY A 296 9.24 -18.90 -12.15
CA GLY A 296 9.02 -19.78 -11.00
C GLY A 296 8.04 -19.17 -9.98
N VAL A 297 8.20 -17.88 -9.66
CA VAL A 297 7.28 -17.17 -8.77
C VAL A 297 5.91 -17.00 -9.40
N SER A 298 5.83 -16.64 -10.68
CA SER A 298 4.56 -16.52 -11.40
C SER A 298 3.80 -17.86 -11.40
N VAL A 299 4.50 -18.95 -11.61
CA VAL A 299 3.93 -20.32 -11.54
C VAL A 299 3.50 -20.63 -10.09
N ALA A 300 4.33 -20.36 -9.10
CA ALA A 300 4.00 -20.62 -7.68
C ALA A 300 2.80 -19.80 -7.20
N VAL A 301 2.70 -18.53 -7.61
CA VAL A 301 1.50 -17.70 -7.38
C VAL A 301 0.30 -18.24 -8.16
N ALA A 302 0.52 -18.61 -9.42
CA ALA A 302 -0.54 -19.13 -10.29
C ALA A 302 -1.09 -20.48 -9.84
N THR A 303 -0.28 -21.34 -9.25
CA THR A 303 -0.67 -22.66 -8.73
C THR A 303 -1.19 -22.62 -7.29
N GLY A 304 -1.09 -21.47 -6.60
CA GLY A 304 -1.44 -21.36 -5.18
C GLY A 304 -0.40 -21.96 -4.23
N ALA A 305 0.78 -22.36 -4.75
CA ALA A 305 1.88 -22.85 -3.93
C ALA A 305 2.49 -21.76 -3.03
N LEU A 306 2.26 -20.47 -3.34
CA LEU A 306 2.53 -19.34 -2.46
C LEU A 306 1.20 -18.90 -1.83
N PRO A 307 0.93 -19.23 -0.58
CA PRO A 307 -0.30 -18.81 0.07
C PRO A 307 -0.28 -17.29 0.29
N ALA A 308 -1.27 -16.59 -0.26
CA ALA A 308 -1.59 -15.24 0.15
C ALA A 308 -2.26 -15.30 1.53
N ALA A 309 -1.51 -15.58 2.59
CA ALA A 309 -2.07 -15.63 3.94
C ALA A 309 -2.27 -14.20 4.47
N PRO A 310 -3.50 -13.77 4.81
CA PRO A 310 -3.80 -12.41 5.25
C PRO A 310 -2.96 -11.95 6.45
N ALA A 311 -2.75 -12.81 7.45
CA ALA A 311 -1.98 -12.47 8.66
C ALA A 311 -0.51 -12.12 8.37
N ALA A 312 0.07 -12.73 7.35
CA ALA A 312 1.44 -12.47 6.96
C ALA A 312 1.57 -11.17 6.11
N ALA A 313 0.48 -10.74 5.45
CA ALA A 313 0.41 -9.45 4.77
C ALA A 313 0.56 -8.28 5.75
N PHE A 314 0.14 -8.44 7.01
CA PHE A 314 0.30 -7.43 8.05
C PHE A 314 1.78 -7.13 8.37
N ALA A 315 2.62 -8.16 8.44
CA ALA A 315 4.07 -7.96 8.64
C ALA A 315 4.77 -7.29 7.44
N ALA A 316 4.23 -7.48 6.22
CA ALA A 316 4.80 -6.93 5.00
C ALA A 316 4.43 -5.44 4.73
N ARG A 317 3.55 -4.84 5.53
CA ARG A 317 3.05 -3.45 5.30
C ARG A 317 4.15 -2.38 5.23
N ASN A 318 5.28 -2.60 5.88
CA ASN A 318 6.40 -1.66 5.92
C ASN A 318 7.43 -1.88 4.79
N ASN A 319 7.30 -2.96 4.01
CA ASN A 319 8.28 -3.32 2.98
C ASN A 319 8.41 -2.23 1.91
N GLY A 320 7.31 -1.56 1.53
CA GLY A 320 7.34 -0.47 0.55
C GLY A 320 8.22 0.70 1.00
N ALA A 321 8.10 1.09 2.25
CA ALA A 321 8.93 2.17 2.82
C ALA A 321 10.40 1.73 2.96
N LEU A 322 10.65 0.49 3.41
CA LEU A 322 12.01 -0.06 3.55
C LEU A 322 12.72 -0.19 2.19
N LEU A 323 12.02 -0.66 1.15
CA LEU A 323 12.56 -0.73 -0.21
C LEU A 323 12.80 0.64 -0.83
N SER A 324 12.03 1.66 -0.43
CA SER A 324 12.19 3.02 -0.95
C SER A 324 13.57 3.59 -0.65
N LEU A 325 14.16 3.30 0.51
CA LEU A 325 15.46 3.84 0.90
C LEU A 325 16.60 3.43 -0.07
N PRO A 326 16.88 2.13 -0.28
CA PRO A 326 17.90 1.72 -1.25
C PRO A 326 17.54 2.11 -2.69
N ALA A 327 16.25 2.10 -3.04
CA ALA A 327 15.79 2.48 -4.37
C ALA A 327 16.04 3.98 -4.67
N MET A 328 15.74 4.87 -3.73
CA MET A 328 16.04 6.31 -3.84
C MET A 328 17.55 6.55 -3.91
N GLY A 329 18.34 5.86 -3.06
CA GLY A 329 19.80 5.93 -3.09
C GLY A 329 20.37 5.53 -4.44
N LEU A 330 19.92 4.39 -5.00
CA LEU A 330 20.33 3.92 -6.32
C LEU A 330 19.87 4.87 -7.43
N CYS A 331 18.65 5.42 -7.33
CA CYS A 331 18.15 6.42 -8.25
C CYS A 331 19.04 7.67 -8.27
N LEU A 332 19.44 8.20 -7.10
CA LEU A 332 20.36 9.33 -6.99
C LEU A 332 21.75 9.00 -7.58
N PHE A 333 22.26 7.81 -7.31
CA PHE A 333 23.54 7.36 -7.83
C PHE A 333 23.53 7.31 -9.37
N LEU A 334 22.52 6.68 -9.99
CA LEU A 334 22.41 6.58 -11.44
C LEU A 334 22.11 7.93 -12.11
N ALA A 335 21.36 8.79 -11.43
CA ALA A 335 21.13 10.16 -11.90
C ALA A 335 22.40 11.04 -11.86
N ALA A 336 23.36 10.71 -10.98
CA ALA A 336 24.67 11.36 -10.95
C ALA A 336 25.67 10.74 -11.95
N HIS A 337 25.45 9.51 -12.36
CA HIS A 337 26.36 8.74 -13.24
C HIS A 337 25.60 8.17 -14.46
N PRO A 338 25.14 9.01 -15.40
CA PRO A 338 24.30 8.58 -16.52
C PRO A 338 25.00 7.53 -17.43
N ALA A 339 26.33 7.55 -17.49
CA ALA A 339 27.10 6.53 -18.22
C ALA A 339 27.01 5.11 -17.60
N ARG A 340 26.55 4.99 -16.37
CA ARG A 340 26.36 3.70 -15.69
C ARG A 340 24.98 3.07 -15.90
N TRP A 341 24.12 3.72 -16.67
CA TRP A 341 22.86 3.10 -17.05
C TRP A 341 23.09 1.87 -17.96
N PRO A 342 22.29 0.81 -17.83
CA PRO A 342 22.36 -0.31 -18.73
C PRO A 342 22.08 0.10 -20.17
N ALA A 343 22.74 -0.55 -21.12
CA ALA A 343 22.54 -0.29 -22.54
C ALA A 343 21.12 -0.65 -23.01
N SER A 344 20.39 -1.49 -22.28
CA SER A 344 19.00 -1.86 -22.53
C SER A 344 18.24 -2.05 -21.22
N LEU A 345 17.02 -1.53 -21.17
CA LEU A 345 16.07 -1.70 -20.07
C LEU A 345 15.09 -2.85 -20.29
N ALA A 346 15.22 -3.61 -21.38
CA ALA A 346 14.27 -4.67 -21.70
C ALA A 346 14.06 -5.66 -20.55
N CYS A 347 15.15 -6.09 -19.90
CA CYS A 347 15.08 -7.04 -18.79
C CYS A 347 14.33 -6.49 -17.56
N PRO A 348 14.70 -5.34 -16.98
CA PRO A 348 13.94 -4.79 -15.83
C PRO A 348 12.49 -4.45 -16.18
N LEU A 349 12.20 -4.03 -17.43
CA LEU A 349 10.83 -3.76 -17.87
C LEU A 349 9.99 -5.04 -17.93
N LEU A 350 10.51 -6.10 -18.54
CA LEU A 350 9.82 -7.39 -18.62
C LEU A 350 9.63 -8.02 -17.25
N LEU A 351 10.59 -7.84 -16.35
CA LEU A 351 10.42 -8.28 -14.98
C LEU A 351 9.28 -7.52 -14.29
N GLY A 352 9.33 -6.19 -14.33
CA GLY A 352 8.28 -5.37 -13.73
C GLY A 352 6.90 -5.77 -14.29
N ALA A 353 6.82 -6.04 -15.60
CA ALA A 353 5.62 -6.55 -16.25
C ALA A 353 5.16 -7.91 -15.69
N THR A 354 6.10 -8.87 -15.59
CA THR A 354 5.81 -10.21 -15.04
C THR A 354 5.34 -10.15 -13.60
N LEU A 355 6.01 -9.33 -12.78
CA LEU A 355 5.65 -9.14 -11.37
C LEU A 355 4.27 -8.47 -11.23
N ALA A 356 3.99 -7.44 -12.03
CA ALA A 356 2.69 -6.77 -12.04
C ALA A 356 1.57 -7.73 -12.44
N PHE A 357 1.78 -8.55 -13.48
CA PHE A 357 0.83 -9.57 -13.91
C PHE A 357 0.59 -10.63 -12.82
N ALA A 358 1.66 -11.17 -12.21
CA ALA A 358 1.55 -12.17 -11.14
C ALA A 358 0.77 -11.63 -9.94
N LEU A 359 1.05 -10.38 -9.54
CA LEU A 359 0.33 -9.72 -8.45
C LEU A 359 -1.14 -9.46 -8.81
N ALA A 360 -1.44 -9.04 -10.05
CA ALA A 360 -2.82 -8.87 -10.50
C ALA A 360 -3.62 -10.18 -10.42
N VAL A 361 -3.03 -11.30 -10.87
CA VAL A 361 -3.65 -12.64 -10.78
C VAL A 361 -3.87 -13.04 -9.32
N ALA A 362 -2.88 -12.80 -8.45
CA ALA A 362 -3.00 -13.09 -7.02
C ALA A 362 -4.13 -12.27 -6.38
N ASP A 363 -4.22 -10.98 -6.72
CA ASP A 363 -5.24 -10.07 -6.20
C ASP A 363 -6.64 -10.43 -6.68
N PHE A 364 -6.85 -10.80 -7.94
CA PHE A 364 -8.14 -11.29 -8.42
C PHE A 364 -8.60 -12.56 -7.69
N ARG A 365 -7.68 -13.50 -7.44
CA ARG A 365 -7.99 -14.71 -6.67
C ARG A 365 -8.37 -14.37 -5.24
N ALA A 366 -7.55 -13.59 -4.57
CA ALA A 366 -7.79 -13.17 -3.21
C ALA A 366 -9.11 -12.37 -3.08
N THR A 367 -9.44 -11.54 -4.06
CA THR A 367 -10.71 -10.81 -4.11
C THR A 367 -11.90 -11.72 -4.31
N ARG A 368 -11.77 -12.77 -5.13
CA ARG A 368 -12.82 -13.79 -5.28
C ARG A 368 -13.09 -14.50 -3.96
N ASP A 369 -12.03 -14.92 -3.26
CA ASP A 369 -12.15 -15.62 -1.97
C ASP A 369 -12.74 -14.68 -0.90
N TRP A 370 -12.35 -13.39 -0.92
CA TRP A 370 -12.91 -12.35 -0.07
C TRP A 370 -14.41 -12.12 -0.32
N ARG A 371 -14.87 -12.12 -1.59
CA ARG A 371 -16.32 -12.07 -1.91
C ARG A 371 -17.08 -13.26 -1.30
N GLY A 372 -16.48 -14.44 -1.32
CA GLY A 372 -17.02 -15.61 -0.64
C GLY A 372 -17.19 -15.36 0.86
N TYR A 373 -16.17 -14.82 1.52
CA TYR A 373 -16.23 -14.45 2.92
C TYR A 373 -17.34 -13.42 3.22
N ILE A 374 -17.39 -12.31 2.47
CA ILE A 374 -18.42 -11.28 2.62
C ILE A 374 -19.82 -11.87 2.42
N GLY A 375 -20.01 -12.70 1.39
CA GLY A 375 -21.31 -13.34 1.10
C GLY A 375 -21.80 -14.24 2.23
N VAL A 376 -20.90 -15.02 2.85
CA VAL A 376 -21.24 -15.83 4.02
C VAL A 376 -21.60 -14.94 5.21
N PHE A 377 -20.84 -13.88 5.42
CA PHE A 377 -21.08 -12.94 6.52
C PHE A 377 -22.43 -12.23 6.36
N GLU A 378 -22.73 -11.70 5.17
CA GLU A 378 -24.03 -11.09 4.85
C GLU A 378 -25.18 -12.08 5.00
N THR A 379 -24.99 -13.35 4.61
CA THR A 379 -26.01 -14.40 4.78
C THR A 379 -26.28 -14.65 6.25
N ALA A 380 -25.23 -14.79 7.07
CA ALA A 380 -25.39 -14.96 8.52
C ALA A 380 -26.11 -13.75 9.14
N LEU A 381 -25.80 -12.52 8.73
CA LEU A 381 -26.49 -11.32 9.22
C LEU A 381 -27.98 -11.28 8.86
N ARG A 382 -28.41 -11.93 7.76
CA ARG A 382 -29.83 -12.00 7.36
C ARG A 382 -30.59 -13.10 8.09
N THR A 383 -29.94 -14.22 8.37
CA THR A 383 -30.59 -15.44 8.92
C THR A 383 -30.57 -15.48 10.44
N GLU A 384 -29.53 -14.97 11.06
CA GLU A 384 -29.36 -14.97 12.51
C GLU A 384 -30.08 -13.79 13.19
N ARG A 385 -30.30 -13.91 14.50
CA ARG A 385 -30.89 -12.86 15.35
C ARG A 385 -30.11 -12.72 16.64
N GLY A 386 -29.98 -11.49 17.13
CA GLY A 386 -29.27 -11.22 18.37
C GLY A 386 -27.74 -11.31 18.21
N VAL A 387 -27.04 -11.58 19.29
CA VAL A 387 -25.59 -11.74 19.30
C VAL A 387 -25.24 -13.21 19.06
N VAL A 388 -24.53 -13.48 17.96
CA VAL A 388 -24.12 -14.83 17.56
C VAL A 388 -22.60 -14.92 17.53
N HIS A 389 -22.03 -15.91 18.18
CA HIS A 389 -20.59 -16.11 18.16
C HIS A 389 -20.12 -16.62 16.78
N LEU A 390 -19.05 -16.00 16.25
CA LEU A 390 -18.46 -16.37 14.96
C LEU A 390 -18.17 -17.90 14.89
N ALA A 391 -17.71 -18.51 15.98
CA ALA A 391 -17.46 -19.94 16.04
C ALA A 391 -18.73 -20.78 15.82
N GLN A 392 -19.91 -20.30 16.19
CA GLN A 392 -21.18 -21.00 15.94
C GLN A 392 -21.57 -20.90 14.46
N VAL A 393 -21.37 -19.74 13.85
CA VAL A 393 -21.57 -19.55 12.40
C VAL A 393 -20.67 -20.50 11.63
N VAL A 394 -19.37 -20.52 11.93
CA VAL A 394 -18.36 -21.34 11.24
C VAL A 394 -18.69 -22.83 11.32
N ARG A 395 -19.16 -23.33 12.49
CA ARG A 395 -19.50 -24.76 12.65
C ARG A 395 -20.64 -25.24 11.74
N ARG A 396 -21.49 -24.34 11.27
CA ARG A 396 -22.65 -24.65 10.41
C ARG A 396 -22.35 -24.57 8.92
N LEU A 397 -21.13 -24.11 8.57
CA LEU A 397 -20.75 -23.89 7.18
C LEU A 397 -20.08 -25.11 6.57
N PRO A 398 -20.19 -25.28 5.25
CA PRO A 398 -19.36 -26.21 4.51
C PRO A 398 -17.87 -25.93 4.74
N PRO A 399 -17.00 -26.96 4.74
CA PRO A 399 -15.57 -26.81 5.09
C PRO A 399 -14.84 -25.69 4.32
N ALA A 400 -15.09 -25.55 3.01
CA ALA A 400 -14.47 -24.50 2.18
C ALA A 400 -14.89 -23.08 2.62
N GLN A 401 -16.12 -22.88 3.05
CA GLN A 401 -16.59 -21.59 3.55
C GLN A 401 -16.08 -21.32 4.97
N ALA A 402 -16.01 -22.36 5.80
CA ALA A 402 -15.40 -22.26 7.14
C ALA A 402 -13.93 -21.86 7.05
N GLU A 403 -13.18 -22.42 6.10
CA GLU A 403 -11.79 -22.07 5.83
C GLU A 403 -11.67 -20.61 5.35
N ALA A 404 -12.54 -20.15 4.44
CA ALA A 404 -12.54 -18.76 3.98
C ALA A 404 -12.79 -17.78 5.14
N ILE A 405 -13.73 -18.11 6.04
CA ILE A 405 -13.97 -17.30 7.25
C ILE A 405 -12.75 -17.32 8.17
N ALA A 406 -12.17 -18.48 8.44
CA ALA A 406 -10.95 -18.57 9.27
C ALA A 406 -9.78 -17.77 8.69
N ARG A 407 -9.66 -17.75 7.34
CA ARG A 407 -8.61 -17.03 6.63
C ARG A 407 -8.75 -15.50 6.72
N PHE A 408 -9.98 -14.98 6.60
CA PHE A 408 -10.23 -13.54 6.52
C PHE A 408 -10.78 -12.93 7.81
N SER A 409 -11.17 -13.74 8.78
CA SER A 409 -11.61 -13.24 10.06
C SER A 409 -10.47 -12.61 10.82
N TRP A 410 -10.65 -11.34 11.16
CA TRP A 410 -9.86 -10.67 12.14
C TRP A 410 -10.71 -10.60 13.41
N PRO A 411 -10.33 -11.27 14.51
CA PRO A 411 -11.25 -11.53 15.62
C PRO A 411 -11.94 -10.29 16.18
N TRP A 412 -11.23 -9.20 16.37
CA TRP A 412 -11.77 -7.99 16.97
C TRP A 412 -12.62 -7.12 16.01
N THR A 413 -12.64 -7.41 14.71
CA THR A 413 -13.40 -6.60 13.72
C THR A 413 -14.73 -7.20 13.31
N SER A 414 -15.05 -8.43 13.72
CA SER A 414 -16.28 -9.13 13.30
C SER A 414 -17.55 -8.37 13.70
N GLY A 415 -17.60 -7.81 14.90
CA GLY A 415 -18.72 -6.98 15.35
C GLY A 415 -18.90 -5.73 14.48
N LEU A 416 -17.81 -5.01 14.20
CA LEU A 416 -17.82 -3.81 13.33
C LEU A 416 -18.24 -4.17 11.90
N MET A 417 -17.79 -5.32 11.38
CA MET A 417 -18.20 -5.82 10.07
C MET A 417 -19.72 -6.03 10.01
N SER A 418 -20.32 -6.55 11.10
CA SER A 418 -21.77 -6.72 11.19
C SER A 418 -22.50 -5.38 11.10
N LEU A 419 -21.96 -4.31 11.67
CA LEU A 419 -22.56 -2.98 11.63
C LEU A 419 -22.45 -2.34 10.25
N VAL A 420 -21.27 -2.43 9.63
CA VAL A 420 -21.00 -1.80 8.32
C VAL A 420 -21.74 -2.51 7.21
N LEU A 421 -21.89 -3.83 7.28
CA LEU A 421 -22.58 -4.63 6.26
C LEU A 421 -24.10 -4.73 6.50
N ALA A 422 -24.63 -4.30 7.65
CA ALA A 422 -26.06 -4.33 7.93
C ALA A 422 -26.83 -3.41 6.97
N PRO A 423 -27.85 -3.91 6.23
CA PRO A 423 -28.61 -3.08 5.30
C PRO A 423 -29.33 -1.95 6.05
N GLN A 424 -29.10 -0.69 5.62
CA GLN A 424 -29.76 0.50 6.17
C GLN A 424 -29.68 0.60 7.72
N LEU A 425 -28.60 0.12 8.31
CA LEU A 425 -28.41 0.05 9.77
C LEU A 425 -29.53 -0.75 10.51
N LYS A 426 -30.28 -1.59 9.80
CA LYS A 426 -31.21 -2.55 10.41
C LYS A 426 -30.41 -3.72 10.97
N ILE A 427 -29.83 -3.52 12.14
CA ILE A 427 -28.99 -4.51 12.81
C ILE A 427 -29.95 -5.53 13.48
N HIS A 428 -30.05 -6.71 12.90
CA HIS A 428 -30.82 -7.82 13.48
C HIS A 428 -29.94 -8.88 14.13
N ALA A 429 -28.67 -8.95 13.71
CA ALA A 429 -27.67 -9.86 14.24
C ALA A 429 -26.31 -9.17 14.33
N ILE A 430 -25.51 -9.59 15.29
CA ILE A 430 -24.11 -9.22 15.45
C ILE A 430 -23.30 -10.49 15.54
N ILE A 431 -22.31 -10.61 14.68
CA ILE A 431 -21.37 -11.73 14.70
C ILE A 431 -20.21 -11.34 15.62
N ALA A 432 -20.29 -11.77 16.87
CA ALA A 432 -19.29 -11.51 17.89
C ALA A 432 -18.12 -12.48 17.82
N SER A 433 -16.94 -11.99 18.09
CA SER A 433 -15.74 -12.79 18.36
C SER A 433 -15.48 -12.86 19.86
N PRO A 434 -14.86 -13.96 20.37
CA PRO A 434 -14.48 -14.05 21.78
C PRO A 434 -13.35 -13.07 22.18
N TYR A 435 -12.76 -12.37 21.20
CA TYR A 435 -11.67 -11.44 21.45
C TYR A 435 -12.22 -10.06 21.86
N THR A 436 -12.05 -9.73 23.12
CA THR A 436 -12.35 -8.41 23.70
C THR A 436 -11.04 -7.62 23.85
N GLY A 437 -10.35 -7.37 22.74
CA GLY A 437 -9.12 -6.55 22.76
C GLY A 437 -9.47 -5.09 23.03
N GLY A 438 -8.67 -4.39 23.86
CA GLY A 438 -8.88 -3.02 24.33
C GLY A 438 -8.93 -1.93 23.24
N TRP A 439 -9.09 -2.28 21.98
CA TRP A 439 -9.33 -1.40 20.84
C TRP A 439 -10.82 -1.29 20.47
N GLU A 440 -11.69 -2.06 21.14
CA GLU A 440 -13.13 -2.02 20.86
C GLU A 440 -13.80 -0.85 21.56
N PRO A 441 -14.11 0.26 20.86
CA PRO A 441 -15.09 1.20 21.38
C PRO A 441 -16.50 0.58 21.41
N MET A 442 -16.65 -0.67 20.95
CA MET A 442 -17.92 -1.34 20.70
C MET A 442 -17.83 -2.77 21.23
N ASP A 443 -18.13 -2.96 22.52
CA ASP A 443 -18.34 -4.28 23.08
C ASP A 443 -19.62 -4.86 22.47
N PRO A 444 -19.56 -5.95 21.66
CA PRO A 444 -20.75 -6.56 21.10
C PRO A 444 -21.73 -7.05 22.18
N ASN A 445 -21.25 -7.27 23.39
CA ASN A 445 -22.06 -7.66 24.54
C ASN A 445 -22.64 -6.46 25.29
N ARG A 446 -22.28 -5.23 24.91
CA ARG A 446 -22.76 -3.97 25.51
C ARG A 446 -23.22 -2.98 24.45
N PRO A 447 -24.33 -3.26 23.76
CA PRO A 447 -24.82 -2.41 22.66
C PRO A 447 -25.01 -0.92 23.04
N GLY A 448 -25.24 -0.63 24.31
CA GLY A 448 -25.37 0.75 24.81
C GLY A 448 -24.05 1.56 24.78
N THR A 449 -22.90 0.90 24.60
CA THR A 449 -21.60 1.58 24.46
C THR A 449 -21.26 1.96 23.02
N TRP A 450 -22.12 1.61 22.06
CA TRP A 450 -21.86 1.84 20.65
C TRP A 450 -22.08 3.31 20.30
N PRO A 451 -21.20 3.90 19.46
CA PRO A 451 -21.40 5.26 19.02
C PRO A 451 -22.66 5.36 18.16
N SER A 452 -23.41 6.45 18.33
CA SER A 452 -24.45 6.83 17.37
C SER A 452 -23.79 6.95 15.97
N PRO A 453 -24.41 6.47 14.88
CA PRO A 453 -25.78 5.97 14.73
C PRO A 453 -25.95 4.46 14.89
N PHE A 454 -24.91 3.74 15.34
CA PHE A 454 -24.93 2.28 15.45
C PHE A 454 -25.65 1.75 16.72
N GLN A 455 -26.24 2.61 17.53
CA GLN A 455 -27.00 2.14 18.67
C GLN A 455 -28.17 1.28 18.21
N PRO A 456 -28.26 0.01 18.69
CA PRO A 456 -29.36 -0.85 18.29
C PRO A 456 -30.68 -0.22 18.72
N ARG A 457 -31.67 -0.26 17.83
CA ARG A 457 -33.04 0.01 18.25
C ARG A 457 -33.42 -0.98 19.35
N ALA A 458 -34.23 -0.56 20.29
CA ALA A 458 -34.57 -1.26 21.53
C ALA A 458 -34.88 -2.78 21.44
N ALA A 459 -35.13 -3.32 20.25
CA ALA A 459 -35.33 -4.74 20.00
C ALA A 459 -34.13 -5.67 20.28
N LEU A 460 -32.87 -5.12 20.32
CA LEU A 460 -31.69 -5.90 20.71
C LEU A 460 -31.32 -5.72 22.19
N ALA A 461 -31.92 -4.75 22.88
CA ALA A 461 -31.73 -4.52 24.31
C ALA A 461 -32.52 -5.48 25.22
N GLY A 462 -33.42 -6.28 24.65
CA GLY A 462 -34.27 -7.25 25.34
C GLY A 462 -33.81 -8.71 25.15
N GLY A 463 -32.54 -9.00 25.24
CA GLY A 463 -32.05 -10.37 25.43
C GLY A 463 -32.20 -10.80 26.90
N PRO A 464 -32.39 -12.13 27.20
CA PRO A 464 -32.75 -12.63 28.50
C PRO A 464 -31.73 -12.33 29.56
#